data_fca841ff554e50a10af37236170dd279
#
_entry.id   fca841ff554e50a10af37236170dd279
#
_cell.length_a   1.000
_cell.length_b   1.000
_cell.length_c   1.000
_cell.angle_alpha   90.00
_cell.angle_beta   90.00
_cell.angle_gamma   90.00
#
_symmetry.space_group_name_H-M   'P 1'
#
loop_
_entity.id
_entity.type
_entity.pdbx_description
1 polymer ?
#
loop_
_entity_poly.entity_id
_entity_poly.type
_entity_poly.pdbx_seq_one_letter_code
_entity_poly.pdbx_strand_id
1 'polypeptide(L)'
;METPVLDTKPKNRVGHSLVLMFKWMGKYWPLLIVSFAFLYIVSYLRTLIPLFGQHIIDVILGYGTDGSKLPPFFQELITGDTVASKLLTAAIIMVAVQFTRSVTIFIRRVVTAFFSEKVAYNIRDDLYKKLQNMDYNFHSHAETGDIIQRCTTDVETYKFFIGDQIIEI
;
A
#
# COMPACT_ATOMS: atom_id res chain seq x y z
N MET A 1 39.42 20.27 34.03
CA MET A 1 39.27 19.35 32.88
C MET A 1 37.83 19.54 32.40
N GLU A 2 37.65 20.46 31.48
CA GLU A 2 36.34 20.76 30.89
C GLU A 2 36.06 19.76 29.79
N THR A 3 34.96 19.03 29.92
CA THR A 3 34.43 18.18 28.86
C THR A 3 33.86 19.09 27.75
N PRO A 4 34.24 18.91 26.49
CA PRO A 4 33.64 19.69 25.40
C PRO A 4 32.21 19.21 25.21
N VAL A 5 31.27 20.09 25.59
CA VAL A 5 29.85 19.96 25.24
C VAL A 5 29.75 20.10 23.73
N LEU A 6 29.55 18.98 23.05
CA LEU A 6 29.18 18.94 21.63
C LEU A 6 27.77 19.50 21.49
N ASP A 7 27.71 20.82 21.28
CA ASP A 7 26.50 21.53 20.87
C ASP A 7 26.11 21.09 19.45
N THR A 8 25.46 19.94 19.32
CA THR A 8 24.83 19.51 18.08
C THR A 8 23.37 19.93 18.10
N LYS A 9 23.12 21.21 17.77
CA LYS A 9 21.78 21.67 17.36
C LYS A 9 21.17 20.69 16.34
N PRO A 10 19.96 20.20 16.53
CA PRO A 10 19.31 19.28 15.58
C PRO A 10 18.85 20.07 14.34
N LYS A 11 19.76 20.28 13.41
CA LYS A 11 19.45 20.90 12.12
C LYS A 11 18.66 19.87 11.27
N ASN A 12 17.34 20.06 11.16
CA ASN A 12 16.43 19.39 10.21
C ASN A 12 16.62 17.85 10.02
N ARG A 13 16.67 17.07 11.09
CA ARG A 13 16.80 15.62 11.02
C ARG A 13 15.64 14.95 10.26
N VAL A 14 14.41 15.48 10.40
CA VAL A 14 13.22 14.92 9.74
C VAL A 14 13.33 15.06 8.21
N GLY A 15 13.70 16.23 7.70
CA GLY A 15 13.85 16.43 6.26
C GLY A 15 14.96 15.57 5.64
N HIS A 16 16.09 15.43 6.32
CA HIS A 16 17.19 14.58 5.87
C HIS A 16 16.82 13.09 5.88
N SER A 17 16.10 12.64 6.91
CA SER A 17 15.60 11.27 6.99
C SER A 17 14.61 10.96 5.87
N LEU A 18 13.69 11.87 5.56
CA LEU A 18 12.75 11.72 4.45
C LEU A 18 13.48 11.62 3.09
N VAL A 19 14.48 12.46 2.85
CA VAL A 19 15.29 12.41 1.61
C VAL A 19 16.03 11.08 1.47
N LEU A 20 16.58 10.54 2.56
CA LEU A 20 17.21 9.21 2.56
C LEU A 20 16.20 8.10 2.27
N MET A 21 14.99 8.19 2.86
CA MET A 21 13.90 7.27 2.58
C MET A 21 13.56 7.25 1.08
N PHE A 22 13.35 8.42 0.49
CA PHE A 22 13.08 8.54 -0.95
C PHE A 22 14.23 8.05 -1.83
N LYS A 23 15.46 8.21 -1.40
CA LYS A 23 16.64 7.70 -2.12
C LYS A 23 16.65 6.18 -2.18
N TRP A 24 16.35 5.48 -1.08
CA TRP A 24 16.27 4.01 -1.07
C TRP A 24 15.05 3.47 -1.82
N MET A 25 13.93 4.21 -1.81
CA MET A 25 12.73 3.89 -2.60
C MET A 25 12.95 4.15 -4.10
N GLY A 26 13.82 5.10 -4.47
CA GLY A 26 13.98 5.59 -5.84
C GLY A 26 14.31 4.51 -6.88
N LYS A 27 15.06 3.49 -6.52
CA LYS A 27 15.38 2.37 -7.41
C LYS A 27 14.14 1.52 -7.77
N TYR A 28 13.14 1.47 -6.91
CA TYR A 28 11.94 0.64 -7.05
C TYR A 28 10.67 1.47 -7.27
N TRP A 29 10.81 2.73 -7.70
CA TRP A 29 9.72 3.63 -8.05
C TRP A 29 8.65 2.99 -8.96
N PRO A 30 9.00 2.20 -10.01
CA PRO A 30 7.98 1.59 -10.85
C PRO A 30 7.06 0.63 -10.10
N LEU A 31 7.58 -0.12 -9.11
CA LEU A 31 6.75 -0.99 -8.27
C LEU A 31 5.76 -0.19 -7.42
N LEU A 32 6.15 0.97 -6.95
CA LEU A 32 5.30 1.88 -6.20
C LEU A 32 4.17 2.43 -7.09
N ILE A 33 4.48 2.85 -8.32
CA ILE A 33 3.46 3.29 -9.29
C ILE A 33 2.46 2.16 -9.58
N VAL A 34 2.95 0.93 -9.81
CA VAL A 34 2.08 -0.23 -10.02
C VAL A 34 1.18 -0.48 -8.82
N SER A 35 1.69 -0.35 -7.60
CA SER A 35 0.89 -0.50 -6.37
C SER A 35 -0.22 0.55 -6.28
N PHE A 36 0.06 1.82 -6.60
CA PHE A 36 -0.95 2.87 -6.66
C PHE A 36 -1.98 2.66 -7.77
N ALA A 37 -1.57 2.14 -8.93
CA ALA A 37 -2.50 1.79 -10.00
C ALA A 37 -3.49 0.70 -9.54
N PHE A 38 -3.00 -0.34 -8.87
CA PHE A 38 -3.87 -1.37 -8.29
C PHE A 38 -4.78 -0.81 -7.19
N LEU A 39 -4.30 0.11 -6.35
CA LEU A 39 -5.11 0.78 -5.34
C LEU A 39 -6.27 1.54 -5.99
N TYR A 40 -6.01 2.27 -7.07
CA TYR A 40 -7.05 2.97 -7.82
C TYR A 40 -8.10 2.01 -8.40
N ILE A 41 -7.66 0.89 -9.00
CA ILE A 41 -8.57 -0.15 -9.53
C ILE A 41 -9.43 -0.75 -8.41
N VAL A 42 -8.84 -1.10 -7.27
CA VAL A 42 -9.57 -1.65 -6.11
C VAL A 42 -10.59 -0.65 -5.58
N SER A 43 -10.23 0.63 -5.50
CA SER A 43 -11.12 1.71 -5.05
C SER A 43 -12.31 1.87 -6.02
N TYR A 44 -12.06 1.85 -7.32
CA TYR A 44 -13.10 1.90 -8.33
C TYR A 44 -14.07 0.71 -8.22
N LEU A 45 -13.55 -0.52 -8.13
CA LEU A 45 -14.36 -1.72 -7.97
C LEU A 45 -15.19 -1.70 -6.66
N ARG A 46 -14.64 -1.11 -5.59
CA ARG A 46 -15.37 -0.93 -4.32
C ARG A 46 -16.59 -0.04 -4.48
N THR A 47 -16.49 1.01 -5.29
CA THR A 47 -17.59 1.96 -5.52
C THR A 47 -18.74 1.34 -6.34
N LEU A 48 -18.47 0.31 -7.14
CA LEU A 48 -19.52 -0.38 -7.91
C LEU A 48 -20.54 -1.11 -7.03
N ILE A 49 -20.13 -1.65 -5.88
CA ILE A 49 -21.02 -2.46 -5.01
C ILE A 49 -22.27 -1.68 -4.57
N PRO A 50 -22.15 -0.48 -3.96
CA PRO A 50 -23.33 0.31 -3.60
C PRO A 50 -24.14 0.77 -4.82
N LEU A 51 -23.50 0.99 -5.97
CA LEU A 51 -24.22 1.35 -7.21
C LEU A 51 -25.08 0.18 -7.73
N PHE A 52 -24.61 -1.07 -7.61
CA PHE A 52 -25.44 -2.24 -7.89
C PHE A 52 -26.64 -2.32 -6.94
N GLY A 53 -26.43 -2.09 -5.64
CA GLY A 53 -27.52 -2.06 -4.66
C GLY A 53 -28.56 -1.01 -4.99
N GLN A 54 -28.14 0.20 -5.35
CA GLN A 54 -29.02 1.26 -5.79
C GLN A 54 -29.79 0.86 -7.06
N HIS A 55 -29.10 0.34 -8.09
CA HIS A 55 -29.73 -0.09 -9.33
C HIS A 55 -30.82 -1.16 -9.10
N ILE A 56 -30.58 -2.11 -8.21
CA ILE A 56 -31.57 -3.15 -7.86
C ILE A 56 -32.82 -2.51 -7.24
N ILE A 57 -32.64 -1.60 -6.29
CA ILE A 57 -33.76 -0.98 -5.57
C ILE A 57 -34.53 -0.03 -6.48
N ASP A 58 -33.83 0.86 -7.20
CA ASP A 58 -34.44 1.96 -7.93
C ASP A 58 -35.03 1.49 -9.26
N VAL A 59 -34.32 0.63 -10.01
CA VAL A 59 -34.69 0.25 -11.37
C VAL A 59 -35.37 -1.09 -11.45
N ILE A 60 -34.86 -2.12 -10.77
CA ILE A 60 -35.41 -3.48 -10.87
C ILE A 60 -36.66 -3.63 -10.01
N LEU A 61 -36.67 -3.07 -8.81
CA LEU A 61 -37.82 -3.11 -7.89
C LEU A 61 -38.76 -1.91 -8.09
N GLY A 62 -38.37 -0.87 -8.81
CA GLY A 62 -39.19 0.28 -9.15
C GLY A 62 -39.47 1.25 -7.99
N TYR A 63 -38.64 1.27 -6.95
CA TYR A 63 -38.83 2.18 -5.81
C TYR A 63 -38.14 3.55 -6.01
N GLY A 64 -37.26 3.72 -7.00
CA GLY A 64 -36.54 4.98 -7.25
C GLY A 64 -37.15 5.81 -8.34
N THR A 65 -37.03 7.14 -8.23
CA THR A 65 -37.37 8.11 -9.24
C THR A 65 -36.21 8.52 -10.13
N ASP A 66 -34.98 8.29 -9.67
CA ASP A 66 -33.76 8.62 -10.38
C ASP A 66 -33.28 7.43 -11.21
N GLY A 67 -32.80 7.73 -12.43
CA GLY A 67 -32.23 6.72 -13.31
C GLY A 67 -30.98 6.05 -12.71
N SER A 68 -30.64 4.87 -13.19
CA SER A 68 -29.48 4.12 -12.76
C SER A 68 -28.17 4.91 -12.88
N LYS A 69 -27.40 5.01 -11.81
CA LYS A 69 -26.03 5.55 -11.79
C LYS A 69 -24.96 4.51 -12.11
N LEU A 70 -25.38 3.27 -12.36
CA LEU A 70 -24.49 2.19 -12.75
C LEU A 70 -23.90 2.47 -14.15
N PRO A 71 -22.61 2.20 -14.42
CA PRO A 71 -22.04 2.34 -15.75
C PRO A 71 -22.84 1.55 -16.80
N PRO A 72 -23.06 2.11 -18.01
CA PRO A 72 -23.94 1.53 -19.03
C PRO A 72 -23.55 0.10 -19.41
N PHE A 73 -22.27 -0.22 -19.40
CA PHE A 73 -21.78 -1.58 -19.65
C PHE A 73 -22.40 -2.63 -18.70
N PHE A 74 -22.56 -2.31 -17.43
CA PHE A 74 -23.16 -3.25 -16.47
C PHE A 74 -24.69 -3.27 -16.56
N GLN A 75 -25.32 -2.16 -16.99
CA GLN A 75 -26.76 -2.12 -17.22
C GLN A 75 -27.18 -3.03 -18.38
N GLU A 76 -26.42 -3.01 -19.48
CA GLU A 76 -26.65 -3.89 -20.64
C GLU A 76 -26.43 -5.37 -20.30
N LEU A 77 -25.56 -5.67 -19.35
CA LEU A 77 -25.28 -7.04 -18.93
C LEU A 77 -26.40 -7.62 -18.04
N ILE A 78 -27.21 -6.75 -17.38
CA ILE A 78 -28.35 -7.18 -16.55
C ILE A 78 -29.55 -7.42 -17.48
N THR A 79 -29.59 -8.61 -18.09
CA THR A 79 -30.61 -9.01 -19.05
C THR A 79 -31.60 -9.98 -18.39
N GLY A 80 -32.88 -9.88 -18.77
CA GLY A 80 -33.90 -10.83 -18.32
C GLY A 80 -35.32 -10.29 -18.56
N ASP A 81 -36.24 -11.17 -18.88
CA ASP A 81 -37.65 -10.84 -19.15
C ASP A 81 -38.48 -10.72 -17.85
N THR A 82 -38.00 -11.30 -16.77
CA THR A 82 -38.67 -11.30 -15.47
C THR A 82 -37.83 -10.62 -14.41
N VAL A 83 -38.48 -9.98 -13.41
CA VAL A 83 -37.78 -9.35 -12.27
C VAL A 83 -36.83 -10.35 -11.57
N ALA A 84 -37.27 -11.61 -11.42
CA ALA A 84 -36.44 -12.64 -10.83
C ALA A 84 -35.16 -12.95 -11.64
N SER A 85 -35.24 -12.99 -12.98
CA SER A 85 -34.08 -13.21 -13.85
C SER A 85 -33.10 -12.03 -13.81
N LYS A 86 -33.60 -10.78 -13.77
CA LYS A 86 -32.76 -9.58 -13.61
C LYS A 86 -32.04 -9.56 -12.28
N LEU A 87 -32.72 -9.92 -11.19
CA LEU A 87 -32.11 -10.03 -9.87
C LEU A 87 -31.00 -11.10 -9.82
N LEU A 88 -31.26 -12.25 -10.42
CA LEU A 88 -30.28 -13.34 -10.46
C LEU A 88 -29.05 -12.95 -11.28
N THR A 89 -29.24 -12.33 -12.44
CA THR A 89 -28.14 -11.83 -13.28
C THR A 89 -27.33 -10.76 -12.54
N ALA A 90 -27.99 -9.79 -11.91
CA ALA A 90 -27.34 -8.77 -11.09
C ALA A 90 -26.51 -9.39 -9.96
N ALA A 91 -27.04 -10.40 -9.26
CA ALA A 91 -26.34 -11.10 -8.19
C ALA A 91 -25.07 -11.82 -8.71
N ILE A 92 -25.15 -12.49 -9.86
CA ILE A 92 -24.00 -13.17 -10.47
C ILE A 92 -22.94 -12.15 -10.84
N ILE A 93 -23.32 -11.02 -11.43
CA ILE A 93 -22.38 -9.93 -11.80
C ILE A 93 -21.72 -9.35 -10.54
N MET A 94 -22.48 -9.10 -9.47
CA MET A 94 -21.93 -8.62 -8.20
C MET A 94 -20.88 -9.58 -7.62
N VAL A 95 -21.14 -10.89 -7.66
CA VAL A 95 -20.19 -11.92 -7.22
C VAL A 95 -18.93 -11.90 -8.09
N ALA A 96 -19.07 -11.79 -9.42
CA ALA A 96 -17.96 -11.71 -10.34
C ALA A 96 -17.09 -10.45 -10.09
N VAL A 97 -17.71 -9.29 -9.87
CA VAL A 97 -17.02 -8.03 -9.53
C VAL A 97 -16.27 -8.17 -8.21
N GLN A 98 -16.92 -8.77 -7.19
CA GLN A 98 -16.29 -8.98 -5.89
C GLN A 98 -15.12 -9.97 -5.97
N PHE A 99 -15.25 -11.02 -6.76
CA PHE A 99 -14.16 -11.97 -7.01
C PHE A 99 -12.97 -11.27 -7.69
N THR A 100 -13.22 -10.51 -8.76
CA THR A 100 -12.20 -9.71 -9.46
C THR A 100 -11.50 -8.75 -8.51
N ARG A 101 -12.27 -8.06 -7.65
CA ARG A 101 -11.73 -7.17 -6.63
C ARG A 101 -10.80 -7.92 -5.66
N SER A 102 -11.21 -9.10 -5.18
CA SER A 102 -10.41 -9.90 -4.25
C SER A 102 -9.09 -10.35 -4.86
N VAL A 103 -9.10 -10.78 -6.12
CA VAL A 103 -7.89 -11.15 -6.88
C VAL A 103 -6.97 -9.92 -7.03
N THR A 104 -7.53 -8.75 -7.36
CA THR A 104 -6.76 -7.51 -7.51
C THR A 104 -6.12 -7.09 -6.19
N ILE A 105 -6.83 -7.20 -5.05
CA ILE A 105 -6.27 -6.94 -3.71
C ILE A 105 -5.11 -7.90 -3.41
N PHE A 106 -5.27 -9.18 -3.74
CA PHE A 106 -4.22 -10.17 -3.53
C PHE A 106 -2.95 -9.81 -4.32
N ILE A 107 -3.09 -9.51 -5.61
CA ILE A 107 -1.96 -9.10 -6.46
C ILE A 107 -1.30 -7.84 -5.90
N ARG A 108 -2.08 -6.83 -5.52
CA ARG A 108 -1.57 -5.60 -4.89
C ARG A 108 -0.73 -5.90 -3.66
N ARG A 109 -1.23 -6.74 -2.75
CA ARG A 109 -0.51 -7.11 -1.52
C ARG A 109 0.81 -7.80 -1.81
N VAL A 110 0.85 -8.69 -2.79
CA VAL A 110 2.08 -9.35 -3.22
C VAL A 110 3.09 -8.34 -3.76
N VAL A 111 2.67 -7.42 -4.64
CA VAL A 111 3.54 -6.37 -5.20
C VAL A 111 4.08 -5.47 -4.08
N THR A 112 3.23 -5.06 -3.15
CA THR A 112 3.62 -4.23 -2.00
C THR A 112 4.63 -4.94 -1.09
N ALA A 113 4.40 -6.23 -0.80
CA ALA A 113 5.32 -7.02 -0.01
C ALA A 113 6.70 -7.13 -0.67
N PHE A 114 6.76 -7.40 -1.96
CA PHE A 114 8.02 -7.41 -2.71
C PHE A 114 8.72 -6.05 -2.68
N PHE A 115 7.98 -4.96 -2.81
CA PHE A 115 8.53 -3.61 -2.75
C PHE A 115 9.17 -3.34 -1.37
N SER A 116 8.43 -3.55 -0.29
CA SER A 116 8.90 -3.30 1.08
C SER A 116 10.11 -4.18 1.45
N GLU A 117 10.11 -5.46 1.03
CA GLU A 117 11.26 -6.36 1.22
C GLU A 117 12.51 -5.88 0.48
N LYS A 118 12.37 -5.42 -0.77
CA LYS A 118 13.51 -4.90 -1.54
C LYS A 118 14.08 -3.63 -0.95
N VAL A 119 13.23 -2.74 -0.43
CA VAL A 119 13.69 -1.54 0.28
C VAL A 119 14.42 -1.92 1.57
N ALA A 120 13.85 -2.81 2.39
CA ALA A 120 14.46 -3.29 3.62
C ALA A 120 15.82 -3.96 3.36
N TYR A 121 15.91 -4.78 2.30
CA TYR A 121 17.16 -5.39 1.88
C TYR A 121 18.25 -4.35 1.57
N ASN A 122 17.91 -3.31 0.80
CA ASN A 122 18.87 -2.25 0.46
C ASN A 122 19.32 -1.48 1.72
N ILE A 123 18.41 -1.20 2.64
CA ILE A 123 18.74 -0.52 3.90
C ILE A 123 19.73 -1.37 4.71
N ARG A 124 19.47 -2.68 4.85
CA ARG A 124 20.37 -3.60 5.58
C ARG A 124 21.74 -3.69 4.91
N ASP A 125 21.79 -3.78 3.58
CA ASP A 125 23.02 -3.83 2.81
C ASP A 125 23.86 -2.56 3.00
N ASP A 126 23.25 -1.38 2.93
CA ASP A 126 23.88 -0.10 3.14
C ASP A 126 24.38 0.07 4.60
N LEU A 127 23.56 -0.37 5.58
CA LEU A 127 23.95 -0.36 6.99
C LEU A 127 25.16 -1.28 7.24
N TYR A 128 25.12 -2.48 6.68
CA TYR A 128 26.19 -3.48 6.85
C TYR A 128 27.50 -2.97 6.23
N LYS A 129 27.47 -2.44 5.01
CA LYS A 129 28.63 -1.82 4.36
C LYS A 129 29.19 -0.65 5.17
N LYS A 130 28.31 0.15 5.75
CA LYS A 130 28.72 1.29 6.57
C LYS A 130 29.37 0.82 7.87
N LEU A 131 28.84 -0.20 8.52
CA LEU A 131 29.43 -0.78 9.71
C LEU A 131 30.82 -1.37 9.45
N GLN A 132 30.98 -2.10 8.34
CA GLN A 132 32.29 -2.67 7.98
C GLN A 132 33.37 -1.60 7.72
N ASN A 133 32.97 -0.43 7.25
CA ASN A 133 33.88 0.68 6.96
C ASN A 133 34.08 1.64 8.15
N MET A 134 33.50 1.34 9.31
CA MET A 134 33.72 2.15 10.52
C MET A 134 35.04 1.83 11.22
N ASP A 135 35.60 2.86 11.84
CA ASP A 135 36.89 2.78 12.51
C ASP A 135 36.82 1.88 13.77
N TYR A 136 37.95 1.27 14.15
CA TYR A 136 38.07 0.43 15.35
C TYR A 136 37.58 1.15 16.61
N ASN A 137 37.80 2.46 16.71
CA ASN A 137 37.35 3.27 17.84
C ASN A 137 35.83 3.31 17.99
N PHE A 138 35.08 3.23 16.90
CA PHE A 138 33.61 3.09 16.93
C PHE A 138 33.20 1.73 17.50
N HIS A 139 33.82 0.64 17.04
CA HIS A 139 33.49 -0.72 17.46
C HIS A 139 33.84 -1.00 18.94
N SER A 140 34.87 -0.31 19.47
CA SER A 140 35.27 -0.48 20.88
C SER A 140 34.35 0.23 21.87
N HIS A 141 33.63 1.28 21.44
CA HIS A 141 32.73 2.09 22.27
C HIS A 141 31.24 1.86 21.99
N ALA A 142 30.91 1.24 20.87
CA ALA A 142 29.52 0.99 20.49
C ALA A 142 28.99 -0.27 21.21
N GLU A 143 27.82 -0.16 21.79
CA GLU A 143 27.11 -1.31 22.36
C GLU A 143 26.63 -2.21 21.20
N THR A 144 27.13 -3.44 21.17
CA THR A 144 26.79 -4.43 20.12
C THR A 144 25.28 -4.65 20.03
N GLY A 145 24.56 -4.61 21.17
CA GLY A 145 23.11 -4.75 21.23
C GLY A 145 22.36 -3.63 20.49
N ASP A 146 22.78 -2.38 20.62
CA ASP A 146 22.18 -1.22 19.91
C ASP A 146 22.39 -1.35 18.40
N ILE A 147 23.56 -1.76 17.96
CA ILE A 147 23.84 -1.99 16.53
C ILE A 147 22.94 -3.09 15.96
N ILE A 148 22.80 -4.22 16.66
CA ILE A 148 21.93 -5.32 16.24
C ILE A 148 20.48 -4.85 16.19
N GLN A 149 19.99 -4.13 17.19
CA GLN A 149 18.63 -3.61 17.21
C GLN A 149 18.34 -2.69 16.02
N ARG A 150 19.23 -1.77 15.69
CA ARG A 150 19.09 -0.88 14.52
C ARG A 150 19.08 -1.64 13.20
N CYS A 151 19.92 -2.65 13.05
CA CYS A 151 20.00 -3.44 11.81
C CYS A 151 18.84 -4.43 11.65
N THR A 152 18.16 -4.80 12.73
CA THR A 152 17.05 -5.77 12.71
C THR A 152 15.71 -5.09 12.96
N THR A 153 15.45 -4.69 14.19
CA THR A 153 14.13 -4.20 14.64
C THR A 153 13.74 -2.88 13.98
N ASP A 154 14.66 -1.93 13.90
CA ASP A 154 14.36 -0.62 13.30
C ASP A 154 14.09 -0.75 11.79
N VAL A 155 14.86 -1.59 11.09
CA VAL A 155 14.64 -1.84 9.66
C VAL A 155 13.32 -2.58 9.43
N GLU A 156 12.95 -3.53 10.30
CA GLU A 156 11.66 -4.22 10.21
C GLU A 156 10.48 -3.27 10.45
N THR A 157 10.58 -2.41 11.46
CA THR A 157 9.58 -1.35 11.73
C THR A 157 9.42 -0.42 10.52
N TYR A 158 10.53 -0.06 9.88
CA TYR A 158 10.53 0.75 8.67
C TYR A 158 9.87 0.04 7.49
N LYS A 159 10.14 -1.25 7.31
CA LYS A 159 9.49 -2.10 6.31
C LYS A 159 7.97 -2.12 6.49
N PHE A 160 7.49 -2.33 7.72
CA PHE A 160 6.06 -2.29 8.03
C PHE A 160 5.44 -0.92 7.74
N PHE A 161 6.13 0.16 8.11
CA PHE A 161 5.66 1.51 7.82
C PHE A 161 5.47 1.74 6.31
N ILE A 162 6.41 1.30 5.48
CA ILE A 162 6.31 1.44 4.02
C ILE A 162 5.22 0.53 3.45
N GLY A 163 5.18 -0.73 3.88
CA GLY A 163 4.26 -1.73 3.35
C GLY A 163 2.80 -1.45 3.71
N ASP A 164 2.55 -1.16 4.97
CA ASP A 164 1.19 -1.08 5.50
C ASP A 164 0.65 0.35 5.54
N GLN A 165 1.47 1.34 5.94
CA GLN A 165 0.95 2.69 6.17
C GLN A 165 1.02 3.61 4.95
N ILE A 166 2.07 3.52 4.11
CA ILE A 166 2.18 4.40 2.93
C ILE A 166 1.29 3.91 1.78
N ILE A 167 1.10 2.62 1.65
CA ILE A 167 0.42 2.00 0.50
C ILE A 167 -1.02 1.59 0.82
N GLU A 168 -1.40 1.45 2.09
CA GLU A 168 -2.74 0.99 2.49
C GLU A 168 -3.71 2.13 2.86
N ILE A 169 -3.22 3.40 2.83
CA ILE A 169 -4.08 4.59 2.92
C ILE A 169 -4.87 4.73 1.62
#